data_0e728f04bd701bef32103d637fe9ca17
#
_entry.id   0e728f04bd701bef32103d637fe9ca17
#
_cell.length_a   1.000
_cell.length_b   1.000
_cell.length_c   1.000
_cell.angle_alpha   90.00
_cell.angle_beta   90.00
_cell.angle_gamma   90.00
#
_symmetry.space_group_name_H-M   'P 1'
#
loop_
_entity.id
_entity.type
_entity.pdbx_description
1 polymer ?
#
loop_
_entity_poly.entity_id
_entity_poly.type
_entity_poly.pdbx_seq_one_letter_code
_entity_poly.pdbx_strand_id
1 'polypeptide(L)'
;DHPLSTNQICAILGAMDVPCDRRTLTGDVAALNELGYEIMTTTVGHEKAYYVEDRNFSVPELKILMDAVQAASFITEKKTTELIEKLAALAGEHRAALLKRNMVSFNTRKHRNEKILYTIDRLEEAILKQKKVIFLYFDLDEKGNRVYRRGGHHYVVEPVALVFNEDNYYLTSYS
;
A
#
# COMPACT_ATOMS: atom_id res chain seq x y z
N ASP A 1 -13.53 -6.92 11.56
CA ASP A 1 -13.45 -8.29 11.08
C ASP A 1 -14.61 -9.15 11.56
N HIS A 2 -14.89 -9.19 12.82
CA HIS A 2 -16.09 -9.78 13.41
C HIS A 2 -16.53 -8.89 14.57
N PRO A 3 -17.82 -8.88 14.91
CA PRO A 3 -18.32 -8.06 15.98
C PRO A 3 -17.65 -8.43 17.32
N LEU A 4 -17.20 -7.43 18.05
CA LEU A 4 -16.65 -7.58 19.40
C LEU A 4 -17.70 -7.18 20.43
N SER A 5 -17.90 -8.00 21.45
CA SER A 5 -18.81 -7.66 22.54
C SER A 5 -18.24 -6.52 23.40
N THR A 6 -19.12 -5.86 24.14
CA THR A 6 -18.72 -4.81 25.10
C THR A 6 -17.63 -5.30 26.06
N ASN A 7 -17.76 -6.52 26.56
CA ASN A 7 -16.79 -7.10 27.49
C ASN A 7 -15.43 -7.35 26.82
N GLN A 8 -15.42 -7.82 25.56
CA GLN A 8 -14.19 -8.03 24.80
C GLN A 8 -13.46 -6.71 24.53
N ILE A 9 -14.19 -5.66 24.12
CA ILE A 9 -13.59 -4.34 23.88
C ILE A 9 -13.01 -3.77 25.17
N CYS A 10 -13.75 -3.82 26.28
CA CYS A 10 -13.24 -3.32 27.56
C CYS A 10 -12.03 -4.12 28.06
N ALA A 11 -11.98 -5.43 27.81
CA ALA A 11 -10.80 -6.23 28.15
C ALA A 11 -9.57 -5.83 27.33
N ILE A 12 -9.74 -5.57 26.02
CA ILE A 12 -8.67 -5.11 25.13
C ILE A 12 -8.15 -3.73 25.56
N LEU A 13 -9.05 -2.78 25.82
CA LEU A 13 -8.71 -1.44 26.28
C LEU A 13 -8.03 -1.46 27.65
N GLY A 14 -8.51 -2.31 28.56
CA GLY A 14 -7.87 -2.50 29.87
C GLY A 14 -6.46 -3.05 29.78
N ALA A 15 -6.16 -3.92 28.81
CA ALA A 15 -4.80 -4.40 28.53
C ALA A 15 -3.88 -3.30 27.96
N MET A 16 -4.45 -2.21 27.48
CA MET A 16 -3.74 -1.00 26.99
C MET A 16 -3.70 0.14 28.03
N ASP A 17 -4.05 -0.15 29.29
CA ASP A 17 -4.16 0.82 30.39
C ASP A 17 -5.23 1.91 30.14
N VAL A 18 -6.24 1.63 29.31
CA VAL A 18 -7.36 2.53 29.05
C VAL A 18 -8.57 2.05 29.85
N PRO A 19 -9.04 2.83 30.85
CA PRO A 19 -10.23 2.49 31.62
C PRO A 19 -11.46 2.41 30.70
N CYS A 20 -12.18 1.30 30.75
CA CYS A 20 -13.38 1.12 29.94
C CYS A 20 -14.46 0.41 30.76
N ASP A 21 -15.66 0.94 30.69
CA ASP A 21 -16.88 0.27 31.15
C ASP A 21 -17.97 0.36 30.05
N ARG A 22 -19.12 -0.30 30.28
CA ARG A 22 -20.21 -0.32 29.31
C ARG A 22 -20.78 1.08 29.01
N ARG A 23 -20.75 1.98 29.97
CA ARG A 23 -21.33 3.33 29.83
C ARG A 23 -20.39 4.24 29.06
N THR A 24 -19.11 4.23 29.43
CA THR A 24 -18.06 4.99 28.71
C THR A 24 -17.97 4.52 27.27
N LEU A 25 -17.90 3.20 27.00
CA LEU A 25 -17.85 2.67 25.64
C LEU A 25 -19.02 3.13 24.76
N THR A 26 -20.24 3.22 25.32
CA THR A 26 -21.38 3.69 24.53
C THR A 26 -21.22 5.16 24.15
N GLY A 27 -20.70 5.99 25.04
CA GLY A 27 -20.41 7.41 24.80
C GLY A 27 -19.29 7.58 23.77
N ASP A 28 -18.21 6.82 23.91
CA ASP A 28 -17.07 6.86 23.01
C ASP A 28 -17.44 6.44 21.59
N VAL A 29 -18.26 5.40 21.43
CA VAL A 29 -18.79 4.99 20.11
C VAL A 29 -19.65 6.08 19.50
N ALA A 30 -20.49 6.76 20.27
CA ALA A 30 -21.30 7.88 19.77
C ALA A 30 -20.40 9.03 19.29
N ALA A 31 -19.40 9.42 20.10
CA ALA A 31 -18.45 10.46 19.73
C ALA A 31 -17.62 10.11 18.48
N LEU A 32 -17.19 8.86 18.36
CA LEU A 32 -16.47 8.40 17.16
C LEU A 32 -17.37 8.45 15.91
N ASN A 33 -18.64 8.08 16.02
CA ASN A 33 -19.60 8.17 14.91
C ASN A 33 -19.86 9.62 14.50
N GLU A 34 -19.91 10.59 15.45
CA GLU A 34 -19.98 12.02 15.15
C GLU A 34 -18.73 12.53 14.40
N LEU A 35 -17.58 11.90 14.61
CA LEU A 35 -16.33 12.18 13.90
C LEU A 35 -16.22 11.48 12.54
N GLY A 36 -17.26 10.73 12.13
CA GLY A 36 -17.31 10.07 10.82
C GLY A 36 -16.82 8.63 10.80
N TYR A 37 -16.58 8.00 11.98
CA TYR A 37 -16.34 6.56 12.03
C TYR A 37 -17.69 5.83 12.00
N GLU A 38 -17.88 4.88 11.10
CA GLU A 38 -19.11 4.10 10.99
C GLU A 38 -19.06 2.84 11.87
N ILE A 39 -19.17 3.05 13.17
CA ILE A 39 -19.23 1.94 14.14
C ILE A 39 -20.68 1.47 14.28
N MET A 40 -20.94 0.31 13.72
CA MET A 40 -22.24 -0.36 13.74
C MET A 40 -22.41 -1.22 14.99
N THR A 41 -23.64 -1.46 15.35
CA THR A 41 -23.98 -2.34 16.49
C THR A 41 -24.81 -3.53 16.04
N THR A 42 -24.54 -4.69 16.61
CA THR A 42 -25.31 -5.92 16.42
C THR A 42 -25.46 -6.66 17.74
N THR A 43 -26.17 -7.76 17.72
CA THR A 43 -26.30 -8.65 18.89
C THR A 43 -25.64 -9.99 18.54
N VAL A 44 -24.71 -10.41 19.39
CA VAL A 44 -24.08 -11.74 19.28
C VAL A 44 -24.47 -12.52 20.54
N GLY A 45 -25.30 -13.55 20.37
CA GLY A 45 -25.94 -14.23 21.48
C GLY A 45 -26.91 -13.29 22.20
N HIS A 46 -26.62 -12.95 23.45
CA HIS A 46 -27.40 -12.01 24.29
C HIS A 46 -26.63 -10.70 24.57
N GLU A 47 -25.48 -10.51 23.99
CA GLU A 47 -24.64 -9.34 24.22
C GLU A 47 -24.63 -8.37 23.03
N LYS A 48 -24.60 -7.07 23.34
CA LYS A 48 -24.39 -6.02 22.35
C LYS A 48 -22.94 -6.10 21.88
N ALA A 49 -22.75 -6.12 20.58
CA ALA A 49 -21.44 -6.15 19.93
C ALA A 49 -21.32 -5.01 18.91
N TYR A 50 -20.11 -4.61 18.65
CA TYR A 50 -19.76 -3.49 17.78
C TYR A 50 -18.85 -3.97 16.65
N TYR A 51 -19.00 -3.38 15.46
CA TYR A 51 -18.15 -3.63 14.32
C TYR A 51 -18.07 -2.37 13.44
N VAL A 52 -17.02 -2.27 12.64
CA VAL A 52 -16.87 -1.20 11.65
C VAL A 52 -17.19 -1.81 10.29
N GLU A 53 -18.15 -1.23 9.59
CA GLU A 53 -18.59 -1.70 8.27
C GLU A 53 -17.81 -1.00 7.16
N ASP A 54 -17.58 0.31 7.30
CA ASP A 54 -16.85 1.08 6.30
C ASP A 54 -15.35 0.85 6.43
N ARG A 55 -14.84 0.14 5.43
CA ARG A 55 -13.41 0.06 5.15
C ARG A 55 -13.21 0.66 3.78
N ASN A 56 -12.17 1.46 3.65
CA ASN A 56 -11.76 2.06 2.36
C ASN A 56 -11.65 1.02 1.23
N PHE A 57 -11.42 -0.26 1.59
CA PHE A 57 -11.35 -1.38 0.65
C PHE A 57 -12.06 -2.61 1.21
N SER A 58 -12.88 -3.23 0.39
CA SER A 58 -13.42 -4.58 0.64
C SER A 58 -12.32 -5.64 0.52
N VAL A 59 -12.56 -6.84 1.08
CA VAL A 59 -11.59 -7.94 0.99
C VAL A 59 -11.28 -8.35 -0.46
N PRO A 60 -12.25 -8.44 -1.39
CA PRO A 60 -11.96 -8.70 -2.80
C PRO A 60 -11.10 -7.63 -3.46
N GLU A 61 -11.33 -6.34 -3.16
CA GLU A 61 -10.52 -5.23 -3.69
C GLU A 61 -9.09 -5.31 -3.18
N LEU A 62 -8.88 -5.56 -1.89
CA LEU A 62 -7.53 -5.78 -1.35
C LEU A 62 -6.84 -6.98 -1.99
N LYS A 63 -7.58 -8.07 -2.26
CA LYS A 63 -7.03 -9.23 -2.96
C LYS A 63 -6.54 -8.85 -4.36
N ILE A 64 -7.33 -8.10 -5.13
CA ILE A 64 -6.95 -7.62 -6.46
C ILE A 64 -5.70 -6.74 -6.39
N LEU A 65 -5.65 -5.80 -5.44
CA LEU A 65 -4.49 -4.92 -5.24
C LEU A 65 -3.23 -5.73 -4.86
N MET A 66 -3.35 -6.70 -3.97
CA MET A 66 -2.24 -7.56 -3.58
C MET A 66 -1.74 -8.42 -4.75
N ASP A 67 -2.64 -8.97 -5.56
CA ASP A 67 -2.28 -9.74 -6.75
C ASP A 67 -1.61 -8.87 -7.81
N ALA A 68 -2.08 -7.64 -8.02
CA ALA A 68 -1.45 -6.67 -8.92
C ALA A 68 -0.03 -6.33 -8.46
N VAL A 69 0.18 -6.09 -7.16
CA VAL A 69 1.52 -5.86 -6.58
C VAL A 69 2.40 -7.10 -6.74
N GLN A 70 1.84 -8.30 -6.53
CA GLN A 70 2.58 -9.55 -6.71
C GLN A 70 3.00 -9.75 -8.17
N ALA A 71 2.14 -9.41 -9.13
CA ALA A 71 2.41 -9.56 -10.55
C ALA A 71 3.39 -8.50 -11.10
N ALA A 72 3.44 -7.31 -10.50
CA ALA A 72 4.27 -6.20 -10.97
C ALA A 72 5.75 -6.55 -11.03
N SER A 73 6.32 -6.61 -12.23
CA SER A 73 7.72 -6.99 -12.46
C SER A 73 8.70 -5.85 -12.17
N PHE A 74 8.25 -4.59 -12.24
CA PHE A 74 9.09 -3.39 -12.11
C PHE A 74 9.54 -3.09 -10.67
N ILE A 75 8.91 -3.68 -9.66
CA ILE A 75 9.31 -3.56 -8.26
C ILE A 75 10.12 -4.76 -7.79
N THR A 76 10.97 -4.55 -6.77
CA THR A 76 11.80 -5.61 -6.21
C THR A 76 10.98 -6.56 -5.34
N GLU A 77 11.48 -7.77 -5.12
CA GLU A 77 10.80 -8.76 -4.27
C GLU A 77 10.62 -8.27 -2.83
N LYS A 78 11.64 -7.62 -2.27
CA LYS A 78 11.58 -6.98 -0.96
C LYS A 78 10.45 -5.96 -0.87
N LYS A 79 10.34 -5.07 -1.88
CA LYS A 79 9.28 -4.04 -1.91
C LYS A 79 7.91 -4.63 -2.15
N THR A 80 7.80 -5.70 -2.94
CA THR A 80 6.57 -6.47 -3.11
C THR A 80 6.06 -6.98 -1.77
N THR A 81 6.93 -7.64 -0.99
CA THR A 81 6.58 -8.16 0.34
C THR A 81 6.12 -7.04 1.26
N GLU A 82 6.86 -5.93 1.33
CA GLU A 82 6.50 -4.77 2.14
C GLU A 82 5.12 -4.20 1.79
N LEU A 83 4.82 -4.04 0.50
CA LEU A 83 3.53 -3.51 0.04
C LEU A 83 2.38 -4.48 0.32
N ILE A 84 2.59 -5.78 0.13
CA ILE A 84 1.61 -6.81 0.46
C ILE A 84 1.26 -6.80 1.94
N GLU A 85 2.26 -6.68 2.83
CA GLU A 85 2.02 -6.57 4.27
C GLU A 85 1.18 -5.32 4.61
N LYS A 86 1.48 -4.18 4.00
CA LYS A 86 0.72 -2.94 4.20
C LYS A 86 -0.73 -3.06 3.69
N LEU A 87 -0.93 -3.63 2.51
CA LEU A 87 -2.28 -3.84 1.96
C LEU A 87 -3.07 -4.84 2.80
N ALA A 88 -2.45 -5.94 3.21
CA ALA A 88 -3.11 -6.92 4.06
C ALA A 88 -3.56 -6.31 5.40
N ALA A 89 -2.73 -5.44 6.01
CA ALA A 89 -3.07 -4.77 7.25
C ALA A 89 -4.36 -3.94 7.17
N LEU A 90 -4.70 -3.40 5.99
CA LEU A 90 -5.97 -2.68 5.77
C LEU A 90 -7.20 -3.58 5.92
N ALA A 91 -7.05 -4.90 5.77
CA ALA A 91 -8.14 -5.85 5.98
C ALA A 91 -8.41 -6.17 7.46
N GLY A 92 -7.54 -5.74 8.38
CA GLY A 92 -7.53 -6.12 9.79
C GLY A 92 -6.86 -7.49 10.02
N GLU A 93 -6.39 -7.73 11.22
CA GLU A 93 -5.48 -8.87 11.55
C GLU A 93 -5.99 -10.24 11.09
N HIS A 94 -7.25 -10.56 11.36
CA HIS A 94 -7.81 -11.87 11.03
C HIS A 94 -7.89 -12.12 9.52
N ARG A 95 -8.38 -11.15 8.76
CA ARG A 95 -8.51 -11.25 7.30
C ARG A 95 -7.17 -11.11 6.59
N ALA A 96 -6.23 -10.34 7.15
CA ALA A 96 -4.88 -10.24 6.64
C ALA A 96 -4.18 -11.61 6.57
N ALA A 97 -4.30 -12.41 7.62
CA ALA A 97 -3.74 -13.76 7.66
C ALA A 97 -4.36 -14.67 6.57
N LEU A 98 -5.68 -14.58 6.34
CA LEU A 98 -6.38 -15.33 5.30
C LEU A 98 -5.95 -14.89 3.90
N LEU A 99 -5.87 -13.59 3.64
CA LEU A 99 -5.45 -13.04 2.35
C LEU A 99 -4.03 -13.50 1.99
N LYS A 100 -3.09 -13.40 2.93
CA LYS A 100 -1.70 -13.82 2.72
C LYS A 100 -1.57 -15.33 2.50
N ARG A 101 -2.29 -16.14 3.26
CA ARG A 101 -2.29 -17.61 3.09
C ARG A 101 -2.78 -18.06 1.72
N ASN A 102 -3.73 -17.34 1.15
CA ASN A 102 -4.34 -17.66 -0.15
C ASN A 102 -3.62 -17.00 -1.33
N MET A 103 -2.48 -16.34 -1.10
CA MET A 103 -1.65 -15.83 -2.19
C MET A 103 -0.81 -16.94 -2.80
N VAL A 104 -0.91 -17.05 -4.12
CA VAL A 104 -0.03 -17.93 -4.90
C VAL A 104 1.09 -17.08 -5.46
N SER A 105 2.32 -17.39 -5.05
CA SER A 105 3.51 -16.75 -5.61
C SER A 105 3.82 -17.37 -6.97
N PHE A 106 3.61 -16.61 -8.04
CA PHE A 106 4.14 -16.96 -9.36
C PHE A 106 5.60 -16.52 -9.43
N ASN A 107 6.42 -17.28 -10.15
CA ASN A 107 7.83 -16.98 -10.36
C ASN A 107 8.01 -15.78 -11.31
N THR A 108 7.45 -14.62 -10.94
CA THR A 108 7.57 -13.38 -11.70
C THR A 108 8.99 -12.85 -11.54
N ARG A 109 9.70 -12.66 -12.64
CA ARG A 109 11.05 -12.11 -12.63
C ARG A 109 11.01 -10.66 -12.18
N LYS A 110 11.31 -10.41 -10.91
CA LYS A 110 11.29 -9.07 -10.30
C LYS A 110 12.53 -8.26 -10.67
N HIS A 111 12.35 -6.96 -10.73
CA HIS A 111 13.44 -6.01 -10.95
C HIS A 111 14.38 -5.98 -9.72
N ARG A 112 15.68 -5.70 -9.95
CA ARG A 112 16.68 -5.62 -8.86
C ARG A 112 16.97 -4.20 -8.39
N ASN A 113 16.33 -3.19 -8.99
CA ASN A 113 16.59 -1.80 -8.68
C ASN A 113 15.73 -1.31 -7.50
N GLU A 114 16.29 -1.34 -6.30
CA GLU A 114 15.64 -0.82 -5.08
C GLU A 114 15.34 0.69 -5.16
N LYS A 115 16.00 1.43 -6.05
CA LYS A 115 15.85 2.88 -6.19
C LYS A 115 14.70 3.29 -7.12
N ILE A 116 13.97 2.34 -7.70
CA ILE A 116 12.92 2.66 -8.70
C ILE A 116 11.87 3.61 -8.12
N LEU A 117 11.37 3.35 -6.94
CA LEU A 117 10.35 4.19 -6.29
C LEU A 117 10.88 5.58 -5.96
N TYR A 118 12.13 5.67 -5.49
CA TYR A 118 12.78 6.96 -5.27
C TYR A 118 12.94 7.75 -6.58
N THR A 119 13.28 7.07 -7.67
CA THR A 119 13.41 7.71 -8.99
C THR A 119 12.06 8.23 -9.48
N ILE A 120 10.98 7.45 -9.33
CA ILE A 120 9.61 7.87 -9.65
C ILE A 120 9.25 9.12 -8.87
N ASP A 121 9.41 9.10 -7.54
CA ASP A 121 9.10 10.22 -6.65
C ASP A 121 9.85 11.50 -7.06
N ARG A 122 11.15 11.39 -7.35
CA ARG A 122 11.97 12.53 -7.79
C ARG A 122 11.54 13.08 -9.16
N LEU A 123 11.10 12.24 -10.06
CA LEU A 123 10.61 12.67 -11.38
C LEU A 123 9.24 13.34 -11.26
N GLU A 124 8.33 12.80 -10.45
CA GLU A 124 7.04 13.43 -10.15
C GLU A 124 7.23 14.80 -9.49
N GLU A 125 8.15 14.91 -8.53
CA GLU A 125 8.49 16.20 -7.91
C GLU A 125 9.04 17.21 -8.94
N ALA A 126 9.88 16.75 -9.88
CA ALA A 126 10.44 17.61 -10.90
C ALA A 126 9.36 18.10 -11.89
N ILE A 127 8.42 17.22 -12.27
CA ILE A 127 7.27 17.57 -13.10
C ILE A 127 6.40 18.62 -12.40
N LEU A 128 6.02 18.35 -11.14
CA LEU A 128 5.18 19.27 -10.35
C LEU A 128 5.82 20.65 -10.18
N LYS A 129 7.15 20.71 -9.97
CA LYS A 129 7.91 21.95 -9.78
C LYS A 129 8.42 22.54 -11.08
N GLN A 130 8.08 21.99 -12.24
CA GLN A 130 8.54 22.42 -13.57
C GLN A 130 10.07 22.58 -13.64
N LYS A 131 10.80 21.60 -13.09
CA LYS A 131 12.27 21.58 -13.07
C LYS A 131 12.82 20.64 -14.11
N LYS A 132 13.90 21.06 -14.76
CA LYS A 132 14.69 20.19 -15.63
C LYS A 132 15.31 19.03 -14.86
N VAL A 133 15.40 17.89 -15.50
CA VAL A 133 16.10 16.72 -14.96
C VAL A 133 17.32 16.41 -15.80
N ILE A 134 18.37 15.93 -15.13
CA ILE A 134 19.62 15.52 -15.78
C ILE A 134 19.82 14.04 -15.47
N PHE A 135 20.07 13.25 -16.51
CA PHE A 135 20.32 11.82 -16.37
C PHE A 135 21.34 11.28 -17.37
N LEU A 136 21.85 10.11 -17.06
CA LEU A 136 22.69 9.31 -17.95
C LEU A 136 21.85 8.17 -18.53
N TYR A 137 21.93 8.00 -19.83
CA TYR A 137 21.28 6.89 -20.53
C TYR A 137 22.26 5.73 -20.69
N PHE A 138 21.84 4.52 -20.33
CA PHE A 138 22.65 3.33 -20.50
C PHE A 138 21.83 2.16 -21.04
N ASP A 139 22.49 1.28 -21.74
CA ASP A 139 22.00 -0.04 -22.11
C ASP A 139 22.69 -1.10 -21.23
N LEU A 140 22.14 -2.29 -21.17
CA LEU A 140 22.81 -3.43 -20.52
C LEU A 140 23.49 -4.28 -21.60
N ASP A 141 24.75 -4.63 -21.37
CA ASP A 141 25.46 -5.60 -22.21
C ASP A 141 24.96 -7.04 -21.95
N GLU A 142 25.46 -8.01 -22.70
CA GLU A 142 25.13 -9.43 -22.56
C GLU A 142 25.46 -10.01 -21.18
N LYS A 143 26.34 -9.35 -20.42
CA LYS A 143 26.73 -9.72 -19.05
C LYS A 143 25.94 -8.95 -17.99
N GLY A 144 25.03 -8.04 -18.40
CA GLY A 144 24.24 -7.21 -17.50
C GLY A 144 24.99 -5.98 -16.95
N ASN A 145 26.13 -5.59 -17.51
CA ASN A 145 26.82 -4.37 -17.12
C ASN A 145 26.24 -3.15 -17.84
N ARG A 146 26.33 -1.99 -17.21
CA ARG A 146 25.84 -0.74 -17.78
C ARG A 146 26.81 -0.19 -18.82
N VAL A 147 26.33 0.00 -20.03
CA VAL A 147 27.06 0.68 -21.12
C VAL A 147 26.39 2.02 -21.35
N TYR A 148 27.07 3.10 -20.98
CA TYR A 148 26.52 4.45 -21.10
C TYR A 148 26.55 4.92 -22.54
N ARG A 149 25.39 5.41 -23.03
CA ARG A 149 25.30 5.96 -24.38
C ARG A 149 26.14 7.23 -24.54
N ARG A 150 26.66 7.45 -25.71
CA ARG A 150 27.50 8.62 -26.07
C ARG A 150 28.62 8.91 -25.06
N GLY A 151 29.29 7.86 -24.56
CA GLY A 151 30.40 8.02 -23.63
C GLY A 151 30.03 8.65 -22.27
N GLY A 152 28.79 8.47 -21.81
CA GLY A 152 28.34 9.06 -20.54
C GLY A 152 27.83 10.50 -20.66
N HIS A 153 27.32 10.88 -21.84
CA HIS A 153 26.70 12.18 -22.03
C HIS A 153 25.50 12.41 -21.10
N HIS A 154 25.47 13.58 -20.48
CA HIS A 154 24.35 14.00 -19.63
C HIS A 154 23.22 14.54 -20.50
N TYR A 155 22.06 13.90 -20.41
CA TYR A 155 20.86 14.39 -21.06
C TYR A 155 20.13 15.34 -20.12
N VAL A 156 19.80 16.54 -20.60
CA VAL A 156 19.03 17.56 -19.87
C VAL A 156 17.70 17.71 -20.56
N VAL A 157 16.61 17.43 -19.85
CA VAL A 157 15.25 17.48 -20.43
C VAL A 157 14.28 18.17 -19.50
N GLU A 158 13.18 18.67 -20.06
CA GLU A 158 12.03 19.17 -19.33
C GLU A 158 10.99 18.05 -19.19
N PRO A 159 10.83 17.46 -18.01
CA PRO A 159 9.90 16.35 -17.82
C PRO A 159 8.46 16.86 -17.93
N VAL A 160 7.60 16.10 -18.62
CA VAL A 160 6.18 16.42 -18.81
C VAL A 160 5.28 15.47 -18.05
N ALA A 161 5.52 14.16 -18.18
CA ALA A 161 4.73 13.14 -17.49
C ALA A 161 5.53 11.85 -17.33
N LEU A 162 5.17 11.08 -16.31
CA LEU A 162 5.52 9.68 -16.18
C LEU A 162 4.34 8.82 -16.63
N VAL A 163 4.57 7.94 -17.61
CA VAL A 163 3.56 7.03 -18.14
C VAL A 163 3.93 5.61 -17.74
N PHE A 164 3.02 4.91 -17.08
CA PHE A 164 3.16 3.49 -16.79
C PHE A 164 2.49 2.68 -17.90
N ASN A 165 3.27 1.83 -18.56
CA ASN A 165 2.77 0.92 -19.59
C ASN A 165 3.60 -0.37 -19.60
N GLU A 166 2.93 -1.52 -19.72
CA GLU A 166 3.55 -2.84 -19.81
C GLU A 166 4.68 -3.05 -18.76
N ASP A 167 4.34 -2.88 -17.50
CA ASP A 167 5.27 -3.03 -16.36
C ASP A 167 6.49 -2.10 -16.36
N ASN A 168 6.46 -1.01 -17.13
CA ASN A 168 7.55 -0.05 -17.19
C ASN A 168 7.06 1.39 -17.03
N TYR A 169 7.90 2.24 -16.43
CA TYR A 169 7.70 3.68 -16.43
C TYR A 169 8.48 4.35 -17.56
N TYR A 170 7.81 5.20 -18.30
CA TYR A 170 8.36 6.00 -19.38
C TYR A 170 8.25 7.48 -19.03
N LEU A 171 9.36 8.20 -19.13
CA LEU A 171 9.38 9.65 -18.99
C LEU A 171 9.12 10.30 -20.34
N THR A 172 8.03 11.06 -20.47
CA THR A 172 7.83 11.96 -21.60
C THR A 172 8.43 13.33 -21.27
N SER A 173 9.15 13.93 -22.22
CA SER A 173 9.89 15.16 -21.99
C SER A 173 10.10 15.97 -23.27
N TYR A 174 10.31 17.27 -23.12
CA TYR A 174 10.90 18.13 -24.15
C TYR A 174 12.43 18.17 -23.99
N SER A 175 13.14 18.25 -25.11
CA SER A 175 14.61 18.38 -25.16
C SER A 175 15.01 19.79 -25.60
#